data_90375c3b11eac4531dc928f89ee195ee
#
_entry.id   90375c3b11eac4531dc928f89ee195ee
#
_cell.length_a   1.000
_cell.length_b   1.000
_cell.length_c   1.000
_cell.angle_alpha   90.00
_cell.angle_beta   90.00
_cell.angle_gamma   90.00
#
_symmetry.space_group_name_H-M   'P 1'
#
loop_
_entity.id
_entity.type
_entity.pdbx_description
1 polymer ?
#
loop_
_entity_poly.entity_id
_entity_poly.type
_entity_poly.pdbx_seq_one_letter_code
_entity_poly.pdbx_strand_id
1 'polypeptide(L)'
;MADSNNRRGSRRIAGMSRNAAAVNGLTRRTLLGAMAAGFSAGSSWPALAEDKWPSRVVKLVCTYAAGGSSDISLRIVAEQLEHRLNAKFIVENKPGASTRIANESVARAAPDGYTFLYAAAPYATVESLFGKLSYDPHKDLKPVAMA
;
A
#
# COMPACT_ATOMS: atom_id res chain seq x y z
N MET A 1 -74.38 -23.16 -57.83
CA MET A 1 -75.51 -22.25 -57.52
C MET A 1 -74.87 -21.07 -56.75
N ALA A 2 -74.64 -20.07 -57.54
CA ALA A 2 -75.00 -18.66 -57.38
C ALA A 2 -74.36 -18.02 -56.11
N ASP A 3 -73.85 -16.93 -56.11
CA ASP A 3 -73.66 -15.79 -57.02
C ASP A 3 -73.11 -14.65 -56.16
N SER A 4 -72.32 -13.90 -56.80
CA SER A 4 -72.23 -12.42 -56.80
C SER A 4 -71.90 -11.65 -55.50
N ASN A 5 -70.93 -10.87 -55.57
CA ASN A 5 -70.96 -9.43 -55.83
C ASN A 5 -70.15 -8.59 -54.84
N ASN A 6 -69.00 -8.17 -55.29
CA ASN A 6 -68.66 -6.80 -55.64
C ASN A 6 -69.20 -5.69 -54.70
N ARG A 7 -68.35 -4.96 -54.08
CA ARG A 7 -68.20 -3.48 -54.16
C ARG A 7 -67.30 -2.89 -53.14
N ARG A 8 -66.12 -2.39 -53.61
CA ARG A 8 -65.64 -1.02 -53.42
C ARG A 8 -65.81 -0.37 -52.04
N GLY A 9 -64.73 -0.08 -51.51
CA GLY A 9 -64.62 0.87 -50.42
C GLY A 9 -63.21 1.36 -50.27
N SER A 10 -62.76 2.22 -51.17
CA SER A 10 -61.57 3.02 -51.00
C SER A 10 -61.76 3.95 -49.82
N ARG A 11 -61.03 3.73 -48.76
CA ARG A 11 -60.84 4.78 -47.75
C ARG A 11 -59.37 4.97 -47.53
N ARG A 12 -58.91 6.02 -48.10
CA ARG A 12 -57.83 6.91 -47.87
C ARG A 12 -57.15 6.65 -46.53
N ILE A 13 -55.95 6.20 -46.63
CA ILE A 13 -54.94 6.31 -45.54
C ILE A 13 -54.31 7.71 -45.74
N ALA A 14 -54.93 8.69 -45.14
CA ALA A 14 -54.32 9.97 -44.92
C ALA A 14 -53.91 10.04 -43.48
N GLY A 15 -52.66 10.21 -43.21
CA GLY A 15 -52.21 10.54 -41.85
C GLY A 15 -51.00 9.79 -41.32
N MET A 16 -50.00 9.48 -42.15
CA MET A 16 -48.71 9.13 -41.63
C MET A 16 -47.71 10.00 -42.33
N SER A 17 -47.74 11.23 -41.92
CA SER A 17 -46.78 12.25 -42.30
C SER A 17 -46.15 12.84 -41.04
N ARG A 18 -44.86 12.88 -41.05
CA ARG A 18 -44.03 13.83 -40.31
C ARG A 18 -43.69 13.54 -38.85
N ASN A 19 -42.83 12.57 -38.63
CA ASN A 19 -41.89 12.69 -37.56
C ASN A 19 -40.50 12.10 -37.93
N ALA A 20 -40.10 12.31 -39.18
CA ALA A 20 -38.75 11.95 -39.64
C ALA A 20 -37.88 13.20 -39.88
N ALA A 21 -37.99 14.20 -39.01
CA ALA A 21 -37.23 15.43 -39.14
C ALA A 21 -36.71 15.97 -37.81
N ALA A 22 -36.05 15.11 -37.03
CA ALA A 22 -35.35 15.57 -35.82
C ALA A 22 -34.02 14.85 -35.54
N VAL A 23 -33.40 14.22 -36.53
CA VAL A 23 -32.12 13.53 -36.31
C VAL A 23 -30.97 14.13 -37.15
N ASN A 24 -31.23 15.17 -37.92
CA ASN A 24 -30.24 15.76 -38.83
C ASN A 24 -29.53 17.02 -38.27
N GLY A 25 -29.29 17.09 -36.98
CA GLY A 25 -28.58 18.23 -36.35
C GLY A 25 -27.27 17.90 -35.65
N LEU A 26 -26.88 16.65 -35.65
CA LEU A 26 -25.57 16.26 -35.06
C LEU A 26 -24.46 16.39 -36.11
N THR A 27 -23.97 17.62 -36.30
CA THR A 27 -22.81 17.86 -37.14
C THR A 27 -21.56 17.30 -36.45
N ARG A 28 -20.57 16.81 -37.25
CA ARG A 28 -19.26 16.31 -36.75
C ARG A 28 -18.60 17.26 -35.75
N ARG A 29 -18.87 18.54 -35.83
CA ARG A 29 -18.35 19.57 -34.89
C ARG A 29 -19.00 19.49 -33.51
N THR A 30 -20.25 19.12 -33.36
CA THR A 30 -20.93 18.95 -32.06
C THR A 30 -20.46 17.67 -31.35
N LEU A 31 -20.17 16.60 -32.11
CA LEU A 31 -19.59 15.36 -31.55
C LEU A 31 -18.17 15.56 -31.06
N LEU A 32 -17.35 16.33 -31.76
CA LEU A 32 -15.98 16.65 -31.34
C LEU A 32 -15.96 17.59 -30.13
N GLY A 33 -16.90 18.51 -30.00
CA GLY A 33 -17.04 19.39 -28.85
C GLY A 33 -17.48 18.66 -27.58
N ALA A 34 -18.35 17.65 -27.71
CA ALA A 34 -18.80 16.85 -26.58
C ALA A 34 -17.71 15.90 -26.04
N MET A 35 -16.81 15.41 -26.90
CA MET A 35 -15.65 14.62 -26.47
C MET A 35 -14.58 15.44 -25.75
N ALA A 36 -14.40 16.71 -26.11
CA ALA A 36 -13.44 17.58 -25.47
C ALA A 36 -13.86 18.05 -24.06
N ALA A 37 -15.17 18.15 -23.80
CA ALA A 37 -15.71 18.55 -22.51
C ALA A 37 -15.75 17.41 -21.47
N GLY A 38 -15.72 16.17 -21.92
CA GLY A 38 -15.73 14.98 -21.04
C GLY A 38 -14.39 14.62 -20.41
N PHE A 39 -13.28 15.17 -20.92
CA PHE A 39 -11.93 14.82 -20.45
C PHE A 39 -11.40 15.74 -19.35
N SER A 40 -12.14 16.79 -18.99
CA SER A 40 -11.75 17.72 -17.93
C SER A 40 -12.43 17.48 -16.57
N ALA A 41 -13.23 16.41 -16.45
CA ALA A 41 -13.59 15.89 -15.13
C ALA A 41 -12.35 15.22 -14.56
N GLY A 42 -11.46 16.04 -14.01
CA GLY A 42 -10.21 15.62 -13.39
C GLY A 42 -10.49 14.50 -12.40
N SER A 43 -10.04 13.31 -12.71
CA SER A 43 -9.81 12.27 -11.74
C SER A 43 -8.78 12.80 -10.75
N SER A 44 -9.24 13.57 -9.76
CA SER A 44 -8.51 13.77 -8.52
C SER A 44 -8.44 12.39 -7.85
N TRP A 45 -7.50 11.57 -8.31
CA TRP A 45 -7.07 10.43 -7.52
C TRP A 45 -6.62 11.03 -6.20
N PRO A 46 -7.17 10.57 -5.06
CA PRO A 46 -6.60 10.97 -3.79
C PRO A 46 -5.11 10.64 -3.90
N ALA A 47 -4.27 11.67 -3.87
CA ALA A 47 -2.87 11.47 -3.61
C ALA A 47 -2.87 10.76 -2.26
N LEU A 48 -2.56 9.45 -2.26
CA LEU A 48 -2.23 8.75 -1.04
C LEU A 48 -1.06 9.55 -0.50
N ALA A 49 -1.34 10.40 0.47
CA ALA A 49 -0.30 11.07 1.23
C ALA A 49 0.52 9.92 1.79
N GLU A 50 1.69 9.72 1.22
CA GLU A 50 2.65 8.74 1.70
C GLU A 50 2.98 9.19 3.12
N ASP A 51 2.44 8.47 4.10
CA ASP A 51 2.64 8.79 5.52
C ASP A 51 4.15 8.85 5.74
N LYS A 52 4.64 10.04 6.05
CA LYS A 52 6.07 10.28 6.24
C LYS A 52 6.58 9.31 7.31
N TRP A 53 7.38 8.35 6.91
CA TRP A 53 8.04 7.48 7.86
C TRP A 53 9.18 8.22 8.58
N PRO A 54 9.32 8.05 9.92
CA PRO A 54 8.42 7.35 10.82
C PRO A 54 7.26 8.25 11.29
N SER A 55 6.03 7.71 11.31
CA SER A 55 4.82 8.41 11.80
C SER A 55 4.51 8.09 13.27
N ARG A 56 5.23 7.16 13.88
CA ARG A 56 5.09 6.72 15.27
C ARG A 56 6.44 6.31 15.85
N VAL A 57 6.48 5.98 17.12
CA VAL A 57 7.67 5.56 17.85
C VAL A 57 8.31 4.34 17.19
N VAL A 58 9.62 4.43 16.93
CA VAL A 58 10.44 3.33 16.43
C VAL A 58 11.15 2.65 17.61
N LYS A 59 11.09 1.33 17.65
CA LYS A 59 11.70 0.51 18.69
C LYS A 59 13.03 -0.08 18.22
N LEU A 60 14.09 0.14 18.97
CA LEU A 60 15.41 -0.45 18.77
C LEU A 60 15.66 -1.49 19.87
N VAL A 61 15.69 -2.76 19.50
CA VAL A 61 15.88 -3.86 20.44
C VAL A 61 17.36 -4.17 20.57
N CYS A 62 17.90 -3.94 21.79
CA CYS A 62 19.28 -4.27 22.15
C CYS A 62 19.35 -5.71 22.70
N THR A 63 20.31 -6.49 22.21
CA THR A 63 20.49 -7.89 22.62
C THR A 63 21.20 -8.05 23.96
N TYR A 64 21.70 -6.95 24.56
CA TYR A 64 22.43 -6.93 25.83
C TYR A 64 21.72 -6.12 26.91
N ALA A 65 22.18 -6.31 28.15
CA ALA A 65 21.65 -5.58 29.30
C ALA A 65 21.90 -4.07 29.19
N ALA A 66 21.02 -3.29 29.79
CA ALA A 66 21.16 -1.85 29.88
C ALA A 66 22.47 -1.45 30.58
N GLY A 67 23.09 -0.35 30.13
CA GLY A 67 24.36 0.17 30.66
C GLY A 67 25.61 -0.49 30.09
N GLY A 68 25.48 -1.51 29.26
CA GLY A 68 26.63 -2.11 28.54
C GLY A 68 27.06 -1.26 27.35
N SER A 69 28.22 -1.56 26.75
CA SER A 69 28.76 -0.84 25.60
C SER A 69 27.77 -0.82 24.41
N SER A 70 27.11 -1.94 24.13
CA SER A 70 26.13 -2.05 23.08
C SER A 70 24.88 -1.17 23.33
N ASP A 71 24.41 -1.08 24.57
CA ASP A 71 23.30 -0.22 24.95
C ASP A 71 23.67 1.26 24.80
N ILE A 72 24.85 1.65 25.27
CA ILE A 72 25.34 3.02 25.14
C ILE A 72 25.48 3.42 23.67
N SER A 73 26.13 2.58 22.86
CA SER A 73 26.24 2.83 21.42
C SER A 73 24.88 2.96 20.73
N LEU A 74 23.93 2.07 21.05
CA LEU A 74 22.60 2.11 20.46
C LEU A 74 21.81 3.36 20.88
N ARG A 75 21.97 3.84 22.11
CA ARG A 75 21.33 5.10 22.57
C ARG A 75 21.89 6.30 21.85
N ILE A 76 23.19 6.35 21.58
CA ILE A 76 23.80 7.41 20.76
C ILE A 76 23.22 7.39 19.35
N VAL A 77 23.11 6.21 18.74
CA VAL A 77 22.48 6.07 17.42
C VAL A 77 21.00 6.52 17.46
N ALA A 78 20.25 6.09 18.47
CA ALA A 78 18.86 6.49 18.65
C ALA A 78 18.69 8.01 18.71
N GLU A 79 19.52 8.69 19.51
CA GLU A 79 19.52 10.15 19.63
C GLU A 79 19.81 10.85 18.30
N GLN A 80 20.80 10.37 17.54
CA GLN A 80 21.13 10.92 16.23
C GLN A 80 20.00 10.71 15.21
N LEU A 81 19.32 9.56 15.26
CA LEU A 81 18.15 9.28 14.42
C LEU A 81 16.96 10.16 14.82
N GLU A 82 16.71 10.39 16.10
CA GLU A 82 15.68 11.31 16.58
C GLU A 82 15.89 12.72 16.01
N HIS A 83 17.10 13.23 16.08
CA HIS A 83 17.42 14.56 15.54
C HIS A 83 17.26 14.64 14.01
N ARG A 84 17.74 13.64 13.29
CA ARG A 84 17.73 13.67 11.81
C ARG A 84 16.34 13.44 11.21
N LEU A 85 15.55 12.58 11.83
CA LEU A 85 14.24 12.16 11.30
C LEU A 85 13.10 12.92 11.95
N ASN A 86 13.38 13.74 12.98
CA ASN A 86 12.37 14.42 13.79
C ASN A 86 11.28 13.45 14.28
N ALA A 87 11.71 12.32 14.84
CA ALA A 87 10.87 11.22 15.25
C ALA A 87 11.36 10.61 16.57
N LYS A 88 10.52 9.83 17.24
CA LYS A 88 10.86 9.23 18.52
C LYS A 88 11.39 7.82 18.36
N PHE A 89 12.58 7.55 18.96
CA PHE A 89 13.20 6.24 19.02
C PHE A 89 13.33 5.80 20.48
N ILE A 90 13.01 4.55 20.76
CA ILE A 90 13.19 3.97 22.10
C ILE A 90 14.09 2.75 22.05
N VAL A 91 14.96 2.59 23.04
CA VAL A 91 15.82 1.41 23.20
C VAL A 91 15.18 0.47 24.20
N GLU A 92 14.94 -0.76 23.78
CA GLU A 92 14.42 -1.86 24.62
C GLU A 92 15.49 -2.94 24.75
N ASN A 93 15.95 -3.19 25.98
CA ASN A 93 16.96 -4.20 26.24
C ASN A 93 16.31 -5.56 26.49
N LYS A 94 16.68 -6.58 25.72
CA LYS A 94 16.23 -7.97 25.85
C LYS A 94 17.42 -8.93 25.90
N PRO A 95 18.15 -8.95 27.02
CA PRO A 95 19.29 -9.84 27.17
C PRO A 95 18.85 -11.30 27.37
N GLY A 96 19.78 -12.23 27.10
CA GLY A 96 19.62 -13.64 27.47
C GLY A 96 19.70 -14.64 26.31
N ALA A 97 19.92 -15.89 26.68
CA ALA A 97 20.03 -17.04 25.77
C ALA A 97 20.97 -16.79 24.57
N SER A 98 22.11 -16.19 24.78
CA SER A 98 23.07 -15.82 23.73
C SER A 98 22.41 -15.00 22.61
N THR A 99 21.68 -13.94 22.96
CA THR A 99 20.94 -13.02 22.07
C THR A 99 19.65 -13.57 21.46
N ARG A 100 19.35 -14.86 21.59
CA ARG A 100 18.19 -15.49 20.94
C ARG A 100 16.85 -14.87 21.35
N ILE A 101 16.71 -14.44 22.61
CA ILE A 101 15.46 -13.81 23.10
C ILE A 101 15.13 -12.55 22.30
N ALA A 102 16.11 -11.68 22.13
CA ALA A 102 15.95 -10.45 21.36
C ALA A 102 15.71 -10.75 19.87
N ASN A 103 16.51 -11.63 19.29
CA ASN A 103 16.41 -12.00 17.87
C ASN A 103 15.01 -12.56 17.55
N GLU A 104 14.52 -13.52 18.33
CA GLU A 104 13.20 -14.11 18.16
C GLU A 104 12.08 -13.08 18.36
N SER A 105 12.24 -12.19 19.32
CA SER A 105 11.26 -11.12 19.58
C SER A 105 11.10 -10.18 18.37
N VAL A 106 12.19 -9.87 17.66
CA VAL A 106 12.15 -9.01 16.48
C VAL A 106 11.71 -9.81 15.23
N ALA A 107 12.16 -11.04 15.07
CA ALA A 107 11.74 -11.91 13.99
C ALA A 107 10.22 -12.16 13.97
N ARG A 108 9.59 -12.16 15.16
CA ARG A 108 8.13 -12.28 15.32
C ARG A 108 7.37 -10.95 15.32
N ALA A 109 8.08 -9.82 15.28
CA ALA A 109 7.43 -8.51 15.20
C ALA A 109 6.81 -8.29 13.82
N ALA A 110 5.86 -7.35 13.74
CA ALA A 110 5.29 -6.96 12.46
C ALA A 110 6.38 -6.39 11.54
N PRO A 111 6.44 -6.78 10.26
CA PRO A 111 7.45 -6.31 9.31
C PRO A 111 7.10 -4.93 8.74
N ASP A 112 6.78 -3.98 9.61
CA ASP A 112 6.25 -2.66 9.29
C ASP A 112 7.30 -1.53 9.37
N GLY A 113 8.57 -1.88 9.62
CA GLY A 113 9.65 -0.91 9.70
C GLY A 113 9.70 -0.11 11.00
N TYR A 114 9.02 -0.54 12.07
CA TYR A 114 9.03 0.15 13.36
C TYR A 114 9.72 -0.63 14.49
N THR A 115 10.25 -1.81 14.20
CA THR A 115 11.01 -2.60 15.16
C THR A 115 12.31 -3.08 14.53
N PHE A 116 13.43 -2.67 15.09
CA PHE A 116 14.77 -3.01 14.61
C PHE A 116 15.56 -3.76 15.67
N LEU A 117 16.36 -4.72 15.22
CA LEU A 117 17.31 -5.45 16.05
C LEU A 117 18.69 -4.79 15.97
N TYR A 118 19.27 -4.46 17.10
CA TYR A 118 20.71 -4.19 17.17
C TYR A 118 21.43 -5.50 17.42
N ALA A 119 21.82 -6.15 16.31
CA ALA A 119 22.50 -7.42 16.33
C ALA A 119 23.97 -7.25 16.73
N ALA A 120 24.48 -8.21 17.50
CA ALA A 120 25.88 -8.26 17.88
C ALA A 120 26.55 -9.53 17.34
N ALA A 121 27.85 -9.68 17.54
CA ALA A 121 28.66 -10.79 17.02
C ALA A 121 28.05 -12.20 17.20
N PRO A 122 27.36 -12.54 18.30
CA PRO A 122 26.74 -13.86 18.47
C PRO A 122 25.61 -14.15 17.45
N TYR A 123 25.04 -13.12 16.82
CA TYR A 123 24.03 -13.32 15.77
C TYR A 123 24.57 -14.17 14.61
N ALA A 124 25.82 -13.93 14.20
CA ALA A 124 26.43 -14.64 13.08
C ALA A 124 26.72 -16.14 13.39
N THR A 125 26.83 -16.49 14.67
CA THR A 125 27.16 -17.85 15.09
C THR A 125 26.01 -18.61 15.73
N VAL A 126 24.87 -17.96 15.95
CA VAL A 126 23.74 -18.53 16.69
C VAL A 126 23.22 -19.82 16.08
N GLU A 127 23.13 -19.89 14.76
CA GLU A 127 22.65 -21.06 14.04
C GLU A 127 23.62 -22.25 14.18
N SER A 128 24.92 -21.99 14.05
CA SER A 128 25.95 -23.02 14.20
C SER A 128 26.05 -23.57 15.63
N LEU A 129 25.80 -22.71 16.64
CA LEU A 129 25.92 -23.10 18.06
C LEU A 129 24.65 -23.82 18.56
N PHE A 130 23.48 -23.44 18.09
CA PHE A 130 22.22 -23.93 18.66
C PHE A 130 21.41 -24.81 17.69
N GLY A 131 21.86 -24.94 16.43
CA GLY A 131 21.17 -25.73 15.41
C GLY A 131 19.77 -25.18 15.10
N LYS A 132 18.72 -25.91 15.42
CA LYS A 132 17.35 -25.51 15.11
C LYS A 132 16.90 -24.32 15.96
N LEU A 133 16.64 -23.20 15.30
CA LEU A 133 16.07 -22.00 15.90
C LEU A 133 14.55 -21.97 15.72
N SER A 134 13.86 -21.13 16.51
CA SER A 134 12.43 -20.87 16.40
C SER A 134 12.07 -19.83 15.32
N TYR A 135 13.06 -19.25 14.67
CA TYR A 135 12.97 -18.28 13.58
C TYR A 135 14.08 -18.58 12.54
N ASP A 136 13.91 -18.07 11.32
CA ASP A 136 14.93 -18.16 10.26
C ASP A 136 15.73 -16.85 10.21
N PRO A 137 17.02 -16.86 10.63
CA PRO A 137 17.80 -15.62 10.68
C PRO A 137 18.04 -14.98 9.32
N HIS A 138 17.91 -15.71 8.23
CA HIS A 138 18.13 -15.21 6.86
C HIS A 138 16.85 -14.69 6.18
N LYS A 139 15.68 -15.17 6.61
CA LYS A 139 14.39 -14.78 6.03
C LYS A 139 13.64 -13.78 6.89
N ASP A 140 13.63 -14.00 8.21
CA ASP A 140 12.80 -13.24 9.14
C ASP A 140 13.47 -11.93 9.58
N LEU A 141 14.80 -11.83 9.44
CA LEU A 141 15.58 -10.65 9.81
C LEU A 141 16.38 -10.15 8.60
N LYS A 142 16.02 -8.97 8.09
CA LYS A 142 16.74 -8.35 6.98
C LYS A 142 17.74 -7.31 7.47
N PRO A 143 19.02 -7.38 7.08
CA PRO A 143 20.01 -6.38 7.44
C PRO A 143 19.65 -5.02 6.80
N VAL A 144 19.77 -3.95 7.59
CA VAL A 144 19.48 -2.57 7.14
C VAL A 144 20.77 -1.77 7.05
N ALA A 145 21.62 -1.84 8.06
CA ALA A 145 22.88 -1.12 8.10
C ALA A 145 23.87 -1.79 9.06
N MET A 146 25.15 -1.50 8.89
CA MET A 146 26.20 -1.77 9.86
C MET A 146 26.57 -0.48 10.57
N ALA A 147 26.64 -0.52 11.90
CA ALA A 147 27.02 0.59 12.76
C ALA A 147 28.40 0.34 13.40
#